data_60ffe59ab7f488fa866afef7658b2e12
#
_entry.id   60ffe59ab7f488fa866afef7658b2e12
#
_cell.length_a   1.000
_cell.length_b   1.000
_cell.length_c   1.000
_cell.angle_alpha   90.00
_cell.angle_beta   90.00
_cell.angle_gamma   90.00
#
_symmetry.space_group_name_H-M   'P 1'
#
loop_
_entity.id
_entity.type
_entity.pdbx_description
1 polymer ?
#
loop_
_entity_poly.entity_id
_entity_poly.type
_entity_poly.pdbx_seq_one_letter_code
_entity_poly.pdbx_strand_id
1 'polypeptide(L)'
;IYDFFASTEAGIKYLQRLYRDLGDWELVAVAYNQGEYGVKKALQRAAKAGVKNPNAENIRLSRSTKAYLMRFKAYSDVLKNPELYGVRLPKIKNRPAFRRVDIAGRLNSLNEAARLSGARIEVIRKLNSGYTGDKIDSHHGLYMPVEHAEVLEKAISDKDSVASNTQVTDSPLVVIK
;
A
#
# COMPACT_ATOMS: atom_id res chain seq x y z
N ILE A 1 -10.96 2.64 3.58
CA ILE A 1 -11.26 1.71 2.48
C ILE A 1 -10.66 2.19 1.16
N TYR A 2 -10.60 3.51 0.91
CA TYR A 2 -10.10 4.07 -0.35
C TYR A 2 -8.57 4.33 -0.36
N ASP A 3 -7.90 4.24 0.78
CA ASP A 3 -6.44 4.35 0.84
C ASP A 3 -5.78 3.06 0.35
N PHE A 4 -5.24 3.10 -0.87
CA PHE A 4 -4.60 1.96 -1.51
C PHE A 4 -3.40 1.45 -0.71
N PHE A 5 -2.58 2.33 -0.16
CA PHE A 5 -1.38 1.94 0.58
C PHE A 5 -1.72 1.35 1.94
N ALA A 6 -2.59 2.00 2.71
CA ALA A 6 -3.03 1.49 4.00
C ALA A 6 -3.75 0.14 3.86
N SER A 7 -4.60 -0.03 2.85
CA SER A 7 -5.30 -1.29 2.60
C SER A 7 -4.34 -2.40 2.14
N THR A 8 -3.34 -2.07 1.30
CA THR A 8 -2.32 -3.02 0.87
C THR A 8 -1.44 -3.45 2.04
N GLU A 9 -0.98 -2.52 2.88
CA GLU A 9 -0.20 -2.83 4.08
C GLU A 9 -0.97 -3.72 5.04
N ALA A 10 -2.24 -3.41 5.30
CA ALA A 10 -3.11 -4.25 6.11
C ALA A 10 -3.28 -5.66 5.53
N GLY A 11 -3.45 -5.76 4.20
CA GLY A 11 -3.52 -7.03 3.48
C GLY A 11 -2.24 -7.85 3.62
N ILE A 12 -1.07 -7.23 3.46
CA ILE A 12 0.23 -7.89 3.62
C ILE A 12 0.40 -8.41 5.06
N LYS A 13 0.12 -7.57 6.07
CA LYS A 13 0.19 -7.97 7.49
C LYS A 13 -0.75 -9.14 7.78
N TYR A 14 -1.94 -9.15 7.20
CA TYR A 14 -2.90 -10.26 7.34
C TYR A 14 -2.38 -11.54 6.70
N LEU A 15 -1.86 -11.50 5.48
CA LEU A 15 -1.26 -12.65 4.80
C LEU A 15 -0.06 -13.21 5.58
N GLN A 16 0.82 -12.34 6.10
CA GLN A 16 1.95 -12.76 6.94
C GLN A 16 1.48 -13.45 8.24
N ARG A 17 0.41 -12.96 8.86
CA ARG A 17 -0.18 -13.60 10.03
C ARG A 17 -0.73 -14.99 9.67
N LEU A 18 -1.49 -15.09 8.58
CA LEU A 18 -2.00 -16.38 8.10
C LEU A 18 -0.86 -17.37 7.82
N TYR A 19 0.24 -16.90 7.25
CA TYR A 19 1.40 -17.76 6.98
C TYR A 19 2.06 -18.26 8.27
N ARG A 20 2.19 -17.41 9.30
CA ARG A 20 2.69 -17.87 10.61
C ARG A 20 1.80 -18.95 11.24
N ASP A 21 0.47 -18.85 11.03
CA ASP A 21 -0.50 -19.78 11.60
C ASP A 21 -0.61 -21.10 10.83
N LEU A 22 -0.46 -21.07 9.49
CA LEU A 22 -0.75 -22.18 8.61
C LEU A 22 0.51 -22.83 7.98
N GLY A 23 1.62 -22.10 7.91
CA GLY A 23 2.92 -22.59 7.42
C GLY A 23 3.00 -22.87 5.91
N ASP A 24 1.93 -22.64 5.16
CA ASP A 24 1.82 -22.99 3.75
C ASP A 24 1.05 -21.92 2.95
N TRP A 25 1.62 -21.46 1.82
CA TRP A 25 1.03 -20.37 1.02
C TRP A 25 -0.26 -20.76 0.29
N GLU A 26 -0.45 -22.04 -0.04
CA GLU A 26 -1.72 -22.50 -0.62
C GLU A 26 -2.83 -22.45 0.42
N LEU A 27 -2.54 -22.87 1.66
CA LEU A 27 -3.46 -22.73 2.78
C LEU A 27 -3.74 -21.26 3.12
N VAL A 28 -2.75 -20.38 3.00
CA VAL A 28 -2.94 -18.92 3.15
C VAL A 28 -3.88 -18.38 2.08
N ALA A 29 -3.68 -18.74 0.81
CA ALA A 29 -4.56 -18.33 -0.28
C ALA A 29 -6.00 -18.80 -0.07
N VAL A 30 -6.16 -20.05 0.36
CA VAL A 30 -7.47 -20.63 0.72
C VAL A 30 -8.10 -19.88 1.89
N ALA A 31 -7.34 -19.58 2.95
CA ALA A 31 -7.81 -18.86 4.13
C ALA A 31 -8.20 -17.41 3.82
N TYR A 32 -7.45 -16.75 2.96
CA TYR A 32 -7.78 -15.40 2.48
C TYR A 32 -9.11 -15.36 1.73
N ASN A 33 -9.41 -16.42 0.94
CA ASN A 33 -10.62 -16.49 0.14
C ASN A 33 -11.88 -16.92 0.93
N GLN A 34 -11.79 -18.01 1.74
CA GLN A 34 -12.96 -18.58 2.42
C GLN A 34 -13.02 -18.30 3.94
N GLY A 35 -12.03 -17.57 4.45
CA GLY A 35 -11.91 -17.27 5.88
C GLY A 35 -11.05 -18.28 6.64
N GLU A 36 -10.26 -17.75 7.55
CA GLU A 36 -9.29 -18.47 8.39
C GLU A 36 -9.94 -19.59 9.21
N TYR A 37 -11.07 -19.28 9.86
CA TYR A 37 -11.78 -20.26 10.68
C TYR A 37 -12.26 -21.48 9.88
N GLY A 38 -12.75 -21.24 8.66
CA GLY A 38 -13.20 -22.31 7.75
C GLY A 38 -12.07 -23.27 7.39
N VAL A 39 -10.88 -22.75 7.14
CA VAL A 39 -9.69 -23.55 6.82
C VAL A 39 -9.22 -24.33 8.03
N LYS A 40 -9.05 -23.69 9.19
CA LYS A 40 -8.67 -24.37 10.44
C LYS A 40 -9.62 -25.53 10.78
N LYS A 41 -10.92 -25.32 10.61
CA LYS A 41 -11.94 -26.35 10.81
C LYS A 41 -11.84 -27.49 9.77
N ALA A 42 -11.54 -27.19 8.50
CA ALA A 42 -11.35 -28.18 7.46
C ALA A 42 -10.12 -29.05 7.73
N LEU A 43 -8.99 -28.44 8.12
CA LEU A 43 -7.77 -29.12 8.53
C LEU A 43 -8.01 -30.08 9.72
N GLN A 44 -8.68 -29.60 10.76
CA GLN A 44 -9.02 -30.42 11.93
C GLN A 44 -9.92 -31.61 11.58
N ARG A 45 -10.91 -31.41 10.70
CA ARG A 45 -11.79 -32.52 10.24
C ARG A 45 -11.03 -33.54 9.43
N ALA A 46 -10.12 -33.09 8.53
CA ALA A 46 -9.29 -34.00 7.74
C ALA A 46 -8.37 -34.82 8.65
N ALA A 47 -7.72 -34.20 9.64
CA ALA A 47 -6.87 -34.88 10.60
C ALA A 47 -7.66 -35.92 11.43
N LYS A 48 -8.86 -35.56 11.92
CA LYS A 48 -9.76 -36.48 12.63
C LYS A 48 -10.24 -37.64 11.76
N ALA A 49 -10.34 -37.46 10.45
CA ALA A 49 -10.68 -38.49 9.47
C ALA A 49 -9.47 -39.37 9.05
N GLY A 50 -8.31 -39.17 9.70
CA GLY A 50 -7.11 -39.97 9.43
C GLY A 50 -6.28 -39.49 8.23
N VAL A 51 -6.56 -38.31 7.67
CA VAL A 51 -5.73 -37.75 6.59
C VAL A 51 -4.36 -37.41 7.15
N LYS A 52 -3.32 -38.05 6.64
CA LYS A 52 -1.94 -37.71 6.98
C LYS A 52 -1.54 -36.41 6.30
N ASN A 53 -0.99 -35.48 7.07
CA ASN A 53 -0.53 -34.15 6.57
C ASN A 53 -1.62 -33.39 5.80
N PRO A 54 -2.72 -32.97 6.47
CA PRO A 54 -3.77 -32.17 5.82
C PRO A 54 -3.21 -30.89 5.20
N ASN A 55 -3.52 -30.64 3.93
CA ASN A 55 -3.05 -29.49 3.14
C ASN A 55 -4.17 -28.99 2.22
N ALA A 56 -3.91 -27.95 1.43
CA ALA A 56 -4.90 -27.32 0.57
C ALA A 56 -5.49 -28.26 -0.50
N GLU A 57 -4.80 -29.34 -0.87
CA GLU A 57 -5.24 -30.27 -1.90
C GLU A 57 -6.15 -31.38 -1.34
N ASN A 58 -5.93 -31.80 -0.09
CA ASN A 58 -6.62 -32.96 0.51
C ASN A 58 -7.66 -32.62 1.57
N ILE A 59 -7.89 -31.31 1.86
CA ILE A 59 -8.99 -30.87 2.71
C ILE A 59 -10.24 -30.56 1.89
N ARG A 60 -11.41 -30.59 2.56
CA ARG A 60 -12.68 -30.23 1.92
C ARG A 60 -12.80 -28.71 1.74
N LEU A 61 -12.77 -28.25 0.50
CA LEU A 61 -12.97 -26.86 0.10
C LEU A 61 -14.28 -26.68 -0.67
N SER A 62 -14.85 -25.47 -0.65
CA SER A 62 -15.95 -25.10 -1.53
C SER A 62 -15.50 -25.11 -3.00
N ARG A 63 -16.44 -25.25 -3.93
CA ARG A 63 -16.15 -25.22 -5.38
C ARG A 63 -15.48 -23.89 -5.78
N SER A 64 -15.94 -22.77 -5.23
CA SER A 64 -15.39 -21.44 -5.50
C SER A 64 -13.95 -21.32 -4.98
N THR A 65 -13.68 -21.82 -3.78
CA THR A 65 -12.33 -21.78 -3.19
C THR A 65 -11.36 -22.69 -3.93
N LYS A 66 -11.81 -23.87 -4.39
CA LYS A 66 -10.98 -24.72 -5.27
C LYS A 66 -10.60 -23.99 -6.56
N ALA A 67 -11.57 -23.33 -7.21
CA ALA A 67 -11.30 -22.58 -8.43
C ALA A 67 -10.37 -21.37 -8.17
N TYR A 68 -10.47 -20.74 -6.99
CA TYR A 68 -9.53 -19.69 -6.59
C TYR A 68 -8.12 -20.23 -6.41
N LEU A 69 -7.94 -21.33 -5.69
CA LEU A 69 -6.65 -21.97 -5.48
C LEU A 69 -6.00 -22.40 -6.81
N MET A 70 -6.78 -22.99 -7.72
CA MET A 70 -6.28 -23.35 -9.04
C MET A 70 -5.77 -22.16 -9.85
N ARG A 71 -6.51 -21.04 -9.81
CA ARG A 71 -6.05 -19.79 -10.44
C ARG A 71 -4.80 -19.21 -9.77
N PHE A 72 -4.73 -19.24 -8.44
CA PHE A 72 -3.54 -18.81 -7.70
C PHE A 72 -2.30 -19.61 -8.12
N LYS A 73 -2.42 -20.95 -8.18
CA LYS A 73 -1.34 -21.84 -8.62
C LYS A 73 -0.95 -21.55 -10.07
N ALA A 74 -1.92 -21.41 -10.98
CA ALA A 74 -1.66 -21.13 -12.39
C ALA A 74 -0.94 -19.79 -12.60
N TYR A 75 -1.37 -18.70 -11.93
CA TYR A 75 -0.67 -17.42 -12.00
C TYR A 75 0.73 -17.50 -11.40
N SER A 76 0.89 -18.19 -10.28
CA SER A 76 2.21 -18.38 -9.67
C SER A 76 3.17 -19.11 -10.61
N ASP A 77 2.69 -20.12 -11.31
CA ASP A 77 3.49 -20.90 -12.24
C ASP A 77 3.85 -20.10 -13.50
N VAL A 78 2.90 -19.39 -14.09
CA VAL A 78 3.16 -18.46 -15.22
C VAL A 78 4.19 -17.40 -14.86
N LEU A 79 4.12 -16.82 -13.64
CA LEU A 79 5.08 -15.79 -13.21
C LEU A 79 6.47 -16.36 -12.94
N LYS A 80 6.56 -17.62 -12.49
CA LYS A 80 7.84 -18.31 -12.26
C LYS A 80 8.48 -18.79 -13.55
N ASN A 81 7.67 -19.25 -14.49
CA ASN A 81 8.09 -19.91 -15.72
C ASN A 81 7.42 -19.27 -16.96
N PRO A 82 7.53 -17.93 -17.16
CA PRO A 82 6.74 -17.23 -18.19
C PRO A 82 7.01 -17.75 -19.60
N GLU A 83 8.24 -18.19 -19.86
CA GLU A 83 8.66 -18.67 -21.18
C GLU A 83 7.93 -19.96 -21.60
N LEU A 84 7.60 -20.83 -20.63
CA LEU A 84 6.83 -22.06 -20.89
C LEU A 84 5.42 -21.77 -21.41
N TYR A 85 4.91 -20.59 -21.12
CA TYR A 85 3.57 -20.13 -21.49
C TYR A 85 3.58 -19.11 -22.62
N GLY A 86 4.74 -18.85 -23.25
CA GLY A 86 4.89 -17.83 -24.29
C GLY A 86 4.66 -16.39 -23.78
N VAL A 87 4.75 -16.16 -22.47
CA VAL A 87 4.51 -14.86 -21.84
C VAL A 87 5.82 -14.10 -21.71
N ARG A 88 5.81 -12.82 -22.11
CA ARG A 88 6.92 -11.89 -21.85
C ARG A 88 6.52 -10.95 -20.72
N LEU A 89 7.18 -11.10 -19.59
CA LEU A 89 7.01 -10.16 -18.49
C LEU A 89 7.74 -8.84 -18.79
N PRO A 90 7.15 -7.68 -18.47
CA PRO A 90 7.82 -6.40 -18.65
C PRO A 90 9.03 -6.29 -17.72
N LYS A 91 10.13 -5.72 -18.22
CA LYS A 91 11.29 -5.39 -17.39
C LYS A 91 10.97 -4.19 -16.50
N ILE A 92 10.58 -4.45 -15.27
CA ILE A 92 10.30 -3.42 -14.27
C ILE A 92 11.57 -3.19 -13.44
N LYS A 93 12.00 -1.93 -13.33
CA LYS A 93 13.12 -1.58 -12.45
C LYS A 93 12.69 -1.81 -11.00
N ASN A 94 13.48 -2.56 -10.24
CA ASN A 94 13.23 -2.79 -8.81
C ASN A 94 13.64 -1.56 -7.98
N ARG A 95 12.89 -0.47 -8.13
CA ARG A 95 13.04 0.78 -7.37
C ARG A 95 11.67 1.37 -7.08
N PRO A 96 11.49 2.10 -5.98
CA PRO A 96 10.25 2.81 -5.71
C PRO A 96 9.91 3.76 -6.86
N ALA A 97 8.67 3.72 -7.34
CA ALA A 97 8.14 4.68 -8.32
C ALA A 97 7.54 5.92 -7.64
N PHE A 98 7.22 5.80 -6.36
CA PHE A 98 6.64 6.84 -5.52
C PHE A 98 7.15 6.68 -4.09
N ARG A 99 7.09 7.77 -3.32
CA ARG A 99 7.41 7.75 -1.88
C ARG A 99 6.48 8.69 -1.13
N ARG A 100 6.40 8.49 0.17
CA ARG A 100 5.64 9.37 1.05
C ARG A 100 6.47 10.60 1.38
N VAL A 101 5.86 11.78 1.24
CA VAL A 101 6.39 13.09 1.66
C VAL A 101 5.66 13.51 2.92
N ASP A 102 6.40 13.92 3.93
CA ASP A 102 5.84 14.52 5.12
C ASP A 102 5.46 15.98 4.83
N ILE A 103 4.19 16.27 4.95
CA ILE A 103 3.66 17.60 4.69
C ILE A 103 3.46 18.44 5.96
N ALA A 104 3.42 17.80 7.13
CA ALA A 104 3.39 18.40 8.48
C ALA A 104 2.53 19.68 8.59
N GLY A 105 1.35 19.73 8.00
CA GLY A 105 0.45 20.88 8.02
C GLY A 105 0.83 22.03 7.06
N ARG A 106 1.87 21.88 6.26
CA ARG A 106 2.41 22.92 5.36
C ARG A 106 1.72 23.01 4.01
N LEU A 107 0.81 22.07 3.73
CA LEU A 107 -0.02 22.05 2.52
C LEU A 107 -1.50 21.91 2.91
N ASN A 108 -2.34 22.62 2.16
CA ASN A 108 -3.78 22.61 2.41
C ASN A 108 -4.57 21.80 1.37
N SER A 109 -3.98 21.54 0.20
CA SER A 109 -4.70 20.86 -0.87
C SER A 109 -3.80 20.05 -1.79
N LEU A 110 -4.39 19.06 -2.49
CA LEU A 110 -3.73 18.29 -3.52
C LEU A 110 -3.33 19.16 -4.72
N ASN A 111 -4.15 20.17 -5.06
CA ASN A 111 -3.85 21.12 -6.12
C ASN A 111 -2.62 21.98 -5.77
N GLU A 112 -2.46 22.37 -4.51
CA GLU A 112 -1.26 23.07 -4.04
C GLU A 112 -0.01 22.19 -4.18
N ALA A 113 -0.10 20.91 -3.78
CA ALA A 113 0.98 19.96 -3.96
C ALA A 113 1.36 19.77 -5.44
N ALA A 114 0.37 19.68 -6.33
CA ALA A 114 0.59 19.61 -7.77
C ALA A 114 1.33 20.83 -8.32
N ARG A 115 0.87 22.02 -7.94
CA ARG A 115 1.49 23.30 -8.38
C ARG A 115 2.94 23.43 -7.90
N LEU A 116 3.23 23.07 -6.66
CA LEU A 116 4.57 23.20 -6.09
C LEU A 116 5.54 22.14 -6.62
N SER A 117 5.08 20.94 -6.88
CA SER A 117 5.92 19.82 -7.34
C SER A 117 6.04 19.70 -8.86
N GLY A 118 5.16 20.38 -9.62
CA GLY A 118 5.03 20.17 -11.06
C GLY A 118 4.44 18.80 -11.46
N ALA A 119 3.97 18.01 -10.51
CA ALA A 119 3.31 16.74 -10.79
C ALA A 119 1.88 16.94 -11.29
N ARG A 120 1.41 16.07 -12.19
CA ARG A 120 0.01 16.11 -12.65
C ARG A 120 -0.94 15.75 -11.51
N ILE A 121 -1.97 16.54 -11.32
CA ILE A 121 -2.95 16.38 -10.24
C ILE A 121 -3.63 15.00 -10.27
N GLU A 122 -3.89 14.44 -11.47
CA GLU A 122 -4.51 13.12 -11.61
C GLU A 122 -3.63 12.00 -11.05
N VAL A 123 -2.31 12.13 -11.19
CA VAL A 123 -1.35 11.18 -10.64
C VAL A 123 -1.34 11.28 -9.11
N ILE A 124 -1.30 12.50 -8.56
CA ILE A 124 -1.35 12.72 -7.12
C ILE A 124 -2.65 12.17 -6.54
N ARG A 125 -3.81 12.43 -7.15
CA ARG A 125 -5.11 11.90 -6.72
C ARG A 125 -5.16 10.37 -6.73
N LYS A 126 -4.60 9.73 -7.76
CA LYS A 126 -4.54 8.26 -7.83
C LYS A 126 -3.67 7.67 -6.71
N LEU A 127 -2.52 8.28 -6.43
CA LEU A 127 -1.63 7.82 -5.36
C LEU A 127 -2.22 8.06 -3.96
N ASN A 128 -3.11 9.04 -3.82
CA ASN A 128 -3.70 9.46 -2.56
C ASN A 128 -5.23 9.32 -2.57
N SER A 129 -5.70 8.20 -3.06
CA SER A 129 -7.14 7.90 -3.23
C SER A 129 -7.95 7.86 -1.92
N GLY A 130 -7.27 7.89 -0.77
CA GLY A 130 -7.89 8.10 0.54
C GLY A 130 -8.52 9.49 0.72
N TYR A 131 -8.02 10.50 -0.01
CA TYR A 131 -8.61 11.84 -0.05
C TYR A 131 -9.74 11.87 -1.08
N THR A 132 -10.98 12.05 -0.61
CA THR A 132 -12.17 12.13 -1.47
C THR A 132 -12.37 13.50 -2.11
N GLY A 133 -11.63 14.52 -1.66
CA GLY A 133 -11.66 15.89 -2.14
C GLY A 133 -10.26 16.46 -2.39
N ASP A 134 -10.17 17.77 -2.47
CA ASP A 134 -8.90 18.49 -2.65
C ASP A 134 -8.18 18.78 -1.32
N LYS A 135 -8.93 18.88 -0.23
CA LYS A 135 -8.40 19.20 1.10
C LYS A 135 -7.55 18.05 1.64
N ILE A 136 -6.38 18.38 2.14
CA ILE A 136 -5.43 17.43 2.74
C ILE A 136 -5.58 17.48 4.26
N ASP A 137 -5.57 16.29 4.90
CA ASP A 137 -5.36 16.18 6.34
C ASP A 137 -3.86 16.30 6.63
N SER A 138 -3.50 17.31 7.40
CA SER A 138 -2.11 17.65 7.74
C SER A 138 -1.36 16.58 8.52
N HIS A 139 -2.07 15.65 9.14
CA HIS A 139 -1.47 14.56 9.93
C HIS A 139 -1.02 13.35 9.08
N HIS A 140 -1.43 13.32 7.81
CA HIS A 140 -1.09 12.23 6.90
C HIS A 140 -0.11 12.73 5.84
N GLY A 141 1.00 12.03 5.63
CA GLY A 141 1.91 12.32 4.53
C GLY A 141 1.26 12.09 3.17
N LEU A 142 1.82 12.68 2.14
CA LEU A 142 1.34 12.61 0.77
C LEU A 142 2.23 11.68 -0.06
N TYR A 143 1.63 10.72 -0.77
CA TYR A 143 2.36 9.89 -1.73
C TYR A 143 2.59 10.65 -3.03
N MET A 144 3.85 10.75 -3.43
CA MET A 144 4.28 11.49 -4.62
C MET A 144 5.15 10.60 -5.51
N PRO A 145 5.13 10.76 -6.85
CA PRO A 145 6.16 10.18 -7.71
C PRO A 145 7.54 10.63 -7.24
N VAL A 146 8.53 9.72 -7.25
CA VAL A 146 9.86 9.99 -6.69
C VAL A 146 10.50 11.25 -7.28
N GLU A 147 10.36 11.46 -8.59
CA GLU A 147 10.88 12.61 -9.32
C GLU A 147 10.28 13.95 -8.88
N HIS A 148 9.07 13.97 -8.34
CA HIS A 148 8.37 15.17 -7.87
C HIS A 148 8.43 15.34 -6.35
N ALA A 149 8.77 14.28 -5.63
CA ALA A 149 8.81 14.29 -4.17
C ALA A 149 9.87 15.24 -3.63
N GLU A 150 11.08 15.23 -4.21
CA GLU A 150 12.17 16.12 -3.79
C GLU A 150 11.87 17.59 -4.09
N VAL A 151 11.23 17.87 -5.23
CA VAL A 151 10.79 19.20 -5.58
C VAL A 151 9.79 19.74 -4.58
N LEU A 152 8.81 18.90 -4.18
CA LEU A 152 7.80 19.25 -3.19
C LEU A 152 8.43 19.51 -1.81
N GLU A 153 9.32 18.64 -1.35
CA GLU A 153 9.99 18.81 -0.06
C GLU A 153 10.80 20.10 0.01
N LYS A 154 11.54 20.40 -1.05
CA LYS A 154 12.27 21.66 -1.15
C LYS A 154 11.34 22.87 -1.11
N ALA A 155 10.25 22.86 -1.89
CA ALA A 155 9.28 23.96 -1.90
C ALA A 155 8.59 24.16 -0.55
N ILE A 156 8.36 23.09 0.21
CA ILE A 156 7.83 23.15 1.57
C ILE A 156 8.85 23.76 2.53
N SER A 157 10.12 23.34 2.45
CA SER A 157 11.21 23.86 3.29
C SER A 157 11.47 25.34 3.05
N ASP A 158 11.44 25.80 1.78
CA ASP A 158 11.63 27.19 1.41
C ASP A 158 10.51 28.09 1.99
N LYS A 159 9.26 27.59 2.06
CA LYS A 159 8.14 28.30 2.73
C LYS A 159 8.40 28.51 4.23
N ASP A 160 8.93 27.49 4.91
CA ASP A 160 9.22 27.57 6.35
C ASP A 160 10.29 28.63 6.64
N SER A 161 11.32 28.72 5.79
CA SER A 161 12.40 29.70 5.93
C SER A 161 11.91 31.13 5.71
N VAL A 162 10.99 31.38 4.78
CA VAL A 162 10.37 32.69 4.55
C VAL A 162 9.46 33.07 5.71
N ALA A 163 8.65 32.13 6.23
CA ALA A 163 7.77 32.39 7.38
C ALA A 163 8.54 32.72 8.65
N SER A 164 9.69 32.10 8.88
CA SER A 164 10.57 32.35 10.02
C SER A 164 11.23 33.74 9.96
N ASN A 165 11.61 34.17 8.77
CA ASN A 165 12.21 35.52 8.57
C ASN A 165 11.21 36.67 8.70
N THR A 166 9.92 36.44 8.47
CA THR A 166 8.88 37.47 8.56
C THR A 166 8.49 37.76 10.02
N GLN A 167 8.73 36.86 10.95
CA GLN A 167 8.45 37.06 12.39
C GLN A 167 9.53 37.86 13.15
N VAL A 168 10.70 38.09 12.55
CA VAL A 168 11.84 38.78 13.22
C VAL A 168 11.78 40.30 13.04
N THR A 169 10.89 40.88 12.22
CA THR A 169 10.86 42.30 11.88
C THR A 169 9.84 43.15 12.67
N ASP A 170 9.11 42.55 13.63
CA ASP A 170 8.14 43.31 14.44
C ASP A 170 8.61 43.46 15.91
N SER A 171 9.78 44.07 16.10
CA SER A 171 10.16 44.63 17.40
C SER A 171 9.75 46.10 17.44
N PRO A 172 8.89 46.53 18.38
CA PRO A 172 8.52 47.91 18.50
C PRO A 172 9.73 48.75 18.94
N LEU A 173 10.00 49.79 18.17
CA LEU A 173 10.96 50.85 18.54
C LEU A 173 10.58 51.41 19.92
N VAL A 174 11.38 51.11 20.94
CA VAL A 174 11.30 51.79 22.23
C VAL A 174 11.78 53.23 22.03
N VAL A 175 10.86 54.15 22.01
CA VAL A 175 11.15 55.57 22.07
C VAL A 175 11.49 55.92 23.53
N ILE A 176 12.76 56.15 23.81
CA ILE A 176 13.22 56.71 25.08
C ILE A 176 12.99 58.20 25.01
N LYS A 177 12.16 58.72 25.94
CA LYS A 177 12.04 60.15 26.25
C LYS A 177 13.05 60.53 27.30
#